data_6a352884ffdcd5b8d6164cd82774cab5
#
_entry.id   6a352884ffdcd5b8d6164cd82774cab5
#
_cell.length_a   1.000
_cell.length_b   1.000
_cell.length_c   1.000
_cell.angle_alpha   90.00
_cell.angle_beta   90.00
_cell.angle_gamma   90.00
#
_symmetry.space_group_name_H-M   'P 1'
#
loop_
_entity.id
_entity.type
_entity.pdbx_description
1 polymer ?
#
loop_
_entity_poly.entity_id
_entity_poly.type
_entity_poly.pdbx_seq_one_letter_code
_entity_poly.pdbx_strand_id
1 'polypeptide(L)'
;KTQQKAQKSTKPAAEITTKPPKKIPADLNRLKIGGTYAQKDAPPETITAMYEYTDADGAPLLRVYRTDKKSFPTIHCDGGKWFWGDGGRHNVLYHLPEVVKAVQDGKKVLIVEGEKDVETLRTLGYAATTNKGGAGKWSEELSKHFKGADVVIIPDMDEPGEKHAKLILRELQKTAKSVRITYLATSPLPPKSDVSDLVKVLGAVEGKQVLENLMAMSPVLARNIEGGDYEDYFVGISGCHVRSGCIFSPTAEGDERPLSNFVALPVEQVSIDDGEGQLRQEFVIEGWSSTGMKLKALRVPAESFAKMNWA
;
A
#
# COMPACT_ATOMS: atom_id res chain seq x y z
N LYS A 1 -31.78 -37.04 -49.38
CA LYS A 1 -30.80 -35.92 -49.51
C LYS A 1 -29.98 -35.87 -48.25
N THR A 2 -28.77 -36.43 -48.35
CA THR A 2 -27.80 -36.65 -47.28
C THR A 2 -26.93 -35.42 -47.15
N GLN A 3 -26.89 -34.80 -45.98
CA GLN A 3 -25.95 -33.70 -45.67
C GLN A 3 -24.68 -34.28 -45.06
N GLN A 4 -23.58 -34.20 -45.79
CA GLN A 4 -22.24 -34.47 -45.28
C GLN A 4 -21.78 -33.29 -44.44
N LYS A 5 -21.50 -33.52 -43.14
CA LYS A 5 -20.80 -32.60 -42.27
C LYS A 5 -19.28 -32.69 -42.54
N ALA A 6 -18.71 -31.58 -42.96
CA ALA A 6 -17.26 -31.44 -43.11
C ALA A 6 -16.57 -31.41 -41.72
N GLN A 7 -15.72 -32.39 -41.46
CA GLN A 7 -14.80 -32.37 -40.32
C GLN A 7 -13.64 -31.41 -40.61
N LYS A 8 -13.56 -30.31 -39.82
CA LYS A 8 -12.36 -29.48 -39.79
C LYS A 8 -11.27 -30.18 -38.99
N SER A 9 -10.20 -30.55 -39.66
CA SER A 9 -8.98 -31.06 -39.02
C SER A 9 -8.28 -29.92 -38.29
N THR A 10 -8.23 -29.98 -36.96
CA THR A 10 -7.38 -29.14 -36.13
C THR A 10 -5.96 -29.69 -36.19
N LYS A 11 -5.04 -28.91 -36.78
CA LYS A 11 -3.59 -29.15 -36.68
C LYS A 11 -3.20 -29.05 -35.21
N PRO A 12 -2.35 -29.94 -34.67
CA PRO A 12 -1.82 -29.80 -33.32
C PRO A 12 -0.96 -28.56 -33.25
N ALA A 13 -1.15 -27.77 -32.21
CA ALA A 13 -0.32 -26.61 -31.90
C ALA A 13 1.14 -27.07 -31.73
N ALA A 14 2.04 -26.44 -32.46
CA ALA A 14 3.48 -26.71 -32.34
C ALA A 14 3.92 -26.38 -30.90
N GLU A 15 4.47 -27.35 -30.21
CA GLU A 15 5.11 -27.20 -28.92
C GLU A 15 6.30 -26.23 -29.08
N ILE A 16 6.14 -24.99 -28.57
CA ILE A 16 7.22 -24.02 -28.53
C ILE A 16 8.17 -24.46 -27.42
N THR A 17 9.13 -25.30 -27.73
CA THR A 17 10.25 -25.61 -26.84
C THR A 17 11.17 -24.40 -26.76
N THR A 18 10.84 -23.44 -25.91
CA THR A 18 11.75 -22.34 -25.58
C THR A 18 12.88 -22.91 -24.71
N LYS A 19 14.09 -22.94 -25.28
CA LYS A 19 15.31 -23.19 -24.49
C LYS A 19 15.30 -22.22 -23.30
N PRO A 20 15.60 -22.68 -22.06
CA PRO A 20 15.64 -21.79 -20.91
C PRO A 20 16.63 -20.64 -21.21
N PRO A 21 16.30 -19.40 -20.81
CA PRO A 21 17.15 -18.26 -21.09
C PRO A 21 18.54 -18.49 -20.53
N LYS A 22 19.57 -18.12 -21.29
CA LYS A 22 20.97 -18.31 -20.92
C LYS A 22 21.26 -17.49 -19.66
N LYS A 23 21.63 -18.15 -18.55
CA LYS A 23 22.00 -17.49 -17.30
C LYS A 23 23.34 -16.77 -17.49
N ILE A 24 23.35 -15.45 -17.38
CA ILE A 24 24.55 -14.63 -17.46
C ILE A 24 25.01 -14.35 -16.03
N PRO A 25 26.24 -14.81 -15.62
CA PRO A 25 26.75 -14.53 -14.28
C PRO A 25 26.90 -13.04 -14.01
N ALA A 26 26.58 -12.62 -12.76
CA ALA A 26 26.78 -11.26 -12.31
C ALA A 26 28.15 -11.09 -11.64
N ASP A 27 28.85 -10.02 -11.97
CA ASP A 27 30.11 -9.65 -11.34
C ASP A 27 29.84 -8.79 -10.09
N LEU A 28 29.82 -9.42 -8.92
CA LEU A 28 29.56 -8.77 -7.64
C LEU A 28 30.63 -7.75 -7.25
N ASN A 29 31.86 -7.85 -7.77
CA ASN A 29 32.92 -6.89 -7.45
C ASN A 29 32.60 -5.50 -8.03
N ARG A 30 31.85 -5.46 -9.12
CA ARG A 30 31.39 -4.22 -9.74
C ARG A 30 30.03 -3.74 -9.20
N LEU A 31 29.22 -4.66 -8.71
CA LEU A 31 27.86 -4.40 -8.20
C LEU A 31 27.90 -4.10 -6.69
N LYS A 32 28.45 -2.94 -6.32
CA LYS A 32 28.49 -2.42 -4.96
C LYS A 32 28.12 -0.94 -4.94
N ILE A 33 27.72 -0.41 -3.80
CA ILE A 33 27.45 1.03 -3.64
C ILE A 33 28.71 1.82 -4.00
N GLY A 34 28.56 2.84 -4.84
CA GLY A 34 29.66 3.58 -5.44
C GLY A 34 30.27 2.90 -6.67
N GLY A 35 29.87 1.67 -6.99
CA GLY A 35 30.28 0.97 -8.21
C GLY A 35 29.52 1.47 -9.44
N THR A 36 29.95 1.00 -10.60
CA THR A 36 29.39 1.44 -11.88
C THR A 36 28.57 0.35 -12.55
N TYR A 37 27.36 0.69 -12.92
CA TYR A 37 26.50 -0.10 -13.79
C TYR A 37 26.48 0.50 -15.20
N ALA A 38 26.66 -0.33 -16.20
CA ALA A 38 26.61 0.10 -17.59
C ALA A 38 25.73 -0.85 -18.40
N GLN A 39 24.80 -0.28 -19.14
CA GLN A 39 24.07 -0.98 -20.20
C GLN A 39 24.81 -0.81 -21.52
N LYS A 40 24.57 -1.73 -22.45
CA LYS A 40 25.09 -1.62 -23.80
C LYS A 40 24.58 -0.31 -24.44
N ASP A 41 25.50 0.44 -25.04
CA ASP A 41 25.23 1.71 -25.74
C ASP A 41 24.64 2.85 -24.85
N ALA A 42 24.76 2.75 -23.50
CA ALA A 42 24.36 3.79 -22.56
C ALA A 42 25.55 4.26 -21.69
N PRO A 43 25.59 5.54 -21.29
CA PRO A 43 26.61 6.00 -20.36
C PRO A 43 26.47 5.28 -19.01
N PRO A 44 27.60 5.02 -18.34
CA PRO A 44 27.60 4.33 -17.05
C PRO A 44 26.85 5.13 -15.99
N GLU A 45 26.25 4.42 -15.07
CA GLU A 45 25.48 4.94 -13.93
C GLU A 45 26.14 4.51 -12.63
N THR A 46 26.05 5.34 -11.59
CA THR A 46 26.59 5.02 -10.26
C THR A 46 25.56 4.31 -9.41
N ILE A 47 25.91 3.18 -8.82
CA ILE A 47 25.05 2.46 -7.87
C ILE A 47 25.00 3.24 -6.56
N THR A 48 23.79 3.67 -6.17
CA THR A 48 23.55 4.48 -4.96
C THR A 48 22.97 3.67 -3.81
N ALA A 49 22.26 2.57 -4.10
CA ALA A 49 21.72 1.66 -3.09
C ALA A 49 21.64 0.22 -3.61
N MET A 50 21.55 -0.72 -2.68
CA MET A 50 21.35 -2.15 -2.93
C MET A 50 20.33 -2.68 -1.94
N TYR A 51 19.33 -3.39 -2.44
CA TYR A 51 18.26 -4.00 -1.67
C TYR A 51 18.25 -5.51 -1.91
N GLU A 52 18.45 -6.28 -0.85
CA GLU A 52 18.45 -7.74 -0.94
C GLU A 52 17.10 -8.29 -0.50
N TYR A 53 16.50 -9.08 -1.35
CA TYR A 53 15.27 -9.81 -1.06
C TYR A 53 15.62 -11.24 -0.70
N THR A 54 14.99 -11.73 0.36
CA THR A 54 15.18 -13.09 0.86
C THR A 54 13.84 -13.83 0.88
N ASP A 55 13.87 -15.14 0.98
CA ASP A 55 12.69 -15.92 1.35
C ASP A 55 12.36 -15.78 2.84
N ALA A 56 11.35 -16.50 3.32
CA ALA A 56 10.92 -16.44 4.71
C ALA A 56 11.98 -16.95 5.70
N ASP A 57 12.88 -17.81 5.26
CA ASP A 57 13.96 -18.40 6.06
C ASP A 57 15.26 -17.56 6.00
N GLY A 58 15.25 -16.47 5.24
CA GLY A 58 16.38 -15.57 5.07
C GLY A 58 17.36 -15.95 3.96
N ALA A 59 17.06 -16.98 3.15
CA ALA A 59 17.92 -17.32 2.03
C ALA A 59 17.79 -16.28 0.90
N PRO A 60 18.92 -15.83 0.28
CA PRO A 60 18.89 -14.77 -0.71
C PRO A 60 18.18 -15.20 -2.00
N LEU A 61 17.25 -14.38 -2.47
CA LEU A 61 16.49 -14.59 -3.69
C LEU A 61 16.98 -13.70 -4.83
N LEU A 62 17.03 -12.38 -4.58
CA LEU A 62 17.46 -11.40 -5.56
C LEU A 62 18.02 -10.14 -4.90
N ARG A 63 18.76 -9.35 -5.68
CA ARG A 63 19.21 -8.00 -5.33
C ARG A 63 18.71 -7.02 -6.37
N VAL A 64 18.14 -5.93 -5.91
CA VAL A 64 17.80 -4.76 -6.70
C VAL A 64 18.81 -3.67 -6.38
N TYR A 65 19.45 -3.13 -7.39
CA TYR A 65 20.35 -1.99 -7.26
C TYR A 65 19.63 -0.74 -7.72
N ARG A 66 19.80 0.36 -7.02
CA ARG A 66 19.34 1.67 -7.46
C ARG A 66 20.53 2.49 -7.93
N THR A 67 20.40 3.13 -9.09
CA THR A 67 21.43 4.01 -9.62
C THR A 67 21.06 5.50 -9.44
N ASP A 68 22.03 6.37 -9.63
CA ASP A 68 21.87 7.84 -9.62
C ASP A 68 20.88 8.32 -10.71
N LYS A 69 20.72 7.57 -11.78
CA LYS A 69 19.74 7.84 -12.86
C LYS A 69 18.41 7.14 -12.68
N LYS A 70 18.16 6.56 -11.49
CA LYS A 70 16.93 5.81 -11.17
C LYS A 70 16.69 4.59 -12.06
N SER A 71 17.75 3.93 -12.52
CA SER A 71 17.67 2.57 -13.04
C SER A 71 17.66 1.56 -11.90
N PHE A 72 17.08 0.38 -12.15
CA PHE A 72 16.94 -0.69 -11.15
C PHE A 72 17.47 -2.03 -11.68
N PRO A 73 18.80 -2.13 -11.96
CA PRO A 73 19.38 -3.40 -12.35
C PRO A 73 19.18 -4.46 -11.25
N THR A 74 18.80 -5.65 -11.69
CA THR A 74 18.43 -6.74 -10.79
C THR A 74 19.28 -7.96 -11.11
N ILE A 75 19.69 -8.69 -10.06
CA ILE A 75 20.31 -10.00 -10.16
C ILE A 75 19.56 -10.98 -9.25
N HIS A 76 19.57 -12.27 -9.58
CA HIS A 76 18.94 -13.32 -8.78
C HIS A 76 19.96 -14.36 -8.33
N CYS A 77 19.69 -14.96 -7.17
CA CYS A 77 20.48 -16.07 -6.63
C CYS A 77 19.89 -17.41 -7.09
N ASP A 78 20.74 -18.29 -7.60
CA ASP A 78 20.37 -19.66 -7.94
C ASP A 78 21.52 -20.61 -7.61
N GLY A 79 21.29 -21.58 -6.70
CA GLY A 79 22.30 -22.48 -6.22
C GLY A 79 23.52 -21.77 -5.60
N GLY A 80 23.31 -20.65 -4.89
CA GLY A 80 24.38 -19.85 -4.27
C GLY A 80 25.18 -18.98 -5.24
N LYS A 81 24.80 -18.93 -6.52
CA LYS A 81 25.43 -18.09 -7.55
C LYS A 81 24.48 -16.99 -8.03
N TRP A 82 25.05 -15.85 -8.40
CA TRP A 82 24.29 -14.69 -8.84
C TRP A 82 24.30 -14.54 -10.35
N PHE A 83 23.14 -14.27 -10.92
CA PHE A 83 22.91 -14.10 -12.35
C PHE A 83 22.13 -12.85 -12.63
N TRP A 84 22.35 -12.22 -13.81
CA TRP A 84 21.60 -11.06 -14.25
C TRP A 84 20.11 -11.38 -14.48
N GLY A 85 19.28 -10.39 -14.20
CA GLY A 85 17.82 -10.49 -14.28
C GLY A 85 17.21 -11.01 -12.98
N ASP A 86 15.90 -11.08 -12.93
CA ASP A 86 15.15 -11.49 -11.73
C ASP A 86 14.91 -13.02 -11.63
N GLY A 87 15.22 -13.77 -12.67
CA GLY A 87 15.05 -15.22 -12.68
C GLY A 87 13.61 -15.67 -12.51
N GLY A 88 12.63 -14.84 -12.90
CA GLY A 88 11.20 -15.11 -12.73
C GLY A 88 10.67 -14.88 -11.31
N ARG A 89 11.46 -14.25 -10.43
CA ARG A 89 11.07 -13.94 -9.05
C ARG A 89 10.32 -12.60 -8.99
N HIS A 90 9.06 -12.62 -9.41
CA HIS A 90 8.22 -11.42 -9.45
C HIS A 90 7.44 -11.21 -8.14
N ASN A 91 7.03 -12.33 -7.51
CA ASN A 91 6.20 -12.32 -6.31
C ASN A 91 7.06 -12.47 -5.06
N VAL A 92 7.82 -11.43 -4.72
CA VAL A 92 8.66 -11.39 -3.54
C VAL A 92 8.47 -10.09 -2.77
N LEU A 93 8.47 -10.19 -1.44
CA LEU A 93 8.40 -9.07 -0.52
C LEU A 93 9.79 -8.71 -0.01
N TYR A 94 10.04 -7.42 0.12
CA TYR A 94 11.24 -6.92 0.75
C TYR A 94 11.16 -7.15 2.26
N HIS A 95 12.22 -7.62 2.90
CA HIS A 95 12.25 -8.00 4.32
C HIS A 95 11.18 -9.02 4.75
N LEU A 96 10.91 -10.01 3.93
CA LEU A 96 9.90 -11.03 4.20
C LEU A 96 10.03 -11.70 5.59
N PRO A 97 11.22 -12.10 6.09
CA PRO A 97 11.35 -12.67 7.43
C PRO A 97 10.83 -11.75 8.54
N GLU A 98 11.07 -10.44 8.43
CA GLU A 98 10.58 -9.44 9.39
C GLU A 98 9.06 -9.27 9.31
N VAL A 99 8.49 -9.33 8.10
CA VAL A 99 7.03 -9.31 7.89
C VAL A 99 6.38 -10.52 8.56
N VAL A 100 6.88 -11.71 8.28
CA VAL A 100 6.35 -12.96 8.88
C VAL A 100 6.42 -12.90 10.40
N LYS A 101 7.56 -12.47 10.95
CA LYS A 101 7.71 -12.31 12.40
C LYS A 101 6.74 -11.28 12.96
N ALA A 102 6.56 -10.13 12.32
CA ALA A 102 5.66 -9.09 12.79
C ALA A 102 4.21 -9.58 12.82
N VAL A 103 3.78 -10.32 11.79
CA VAL A 103 2.44 -10.93 11.74
C VAL A 103 2.26 -11.94 12.87
N GLN A 104 3.24 -12.81 13.12
CA GLN A 104 3.22 -13.78 14.24
C GLN A 104 3.17 -13.08 15.61
N ASP A 105 3.90 -11.98 15.76
CA ASP A 105 3.93 -11.18 16.99
C ASP A 105 2.65 -10.30 17.16
N GLY A 106 1.70 -10.31 16.22
CA GLY A 106 0.52 -9.45 16.22
C GLY A 106 0.82 -7.97 16.04
N LYS A 107 1.99 -7.62 15.51
CA LYS A 107 2.40 -6.25 15.23
C LYS A 107 1.86 -5.77 13.89
N LYS A 108 1.67 -4.44 13.76
CA LYS A 108 1.33 -3.83 12.47
C LYS A 108 2.45 -4.01 11.46
N VAL A 109 2.06 -4.25 10.20
CA VAL A 109 2.98 -4.24 9.06
C VAL A 109 2.62 -3.08 8.15
N LEU A 110 3.61 -2.26 7.81
CA LEU A 110 3.46 -1.13 6.92
C LEU A 110 3.87 -1.53 5.51
N ILE A 111 3.05 -1.17 4.51
CA ILE A 111 3.34 -1.40 3.10
C ILE A 111 3.50 -0.06 2.41
N VAL A 112 4.64 0.15 1.77
CA VAL A 112 4.98 1.35 1.00
C VAL A 112 5.39 0.98 -0.42
N GLU A 113 5.59 1.99 -1.30
CA GLU A 113 5.84 1.72 -2.72
C GLU A 113 7.28 1.28 -3.00
N GLY A 114 8.26 1.84 -2.32
CA GLY A 114 9.68 1.64 -2.60
C GLY A 114 10.53 1.16 -1.43
N GLU A 115 11.63 0.49 -1.75
CA GLU A 115 12.57 -0.06 -0.74
C GLU A 115 13.21 1.05 0.11
N LYS A 116 13.41 2.25 -0.46
CA LYS A 116 13.93 3.42 0.28
C LYS A 116 13.03 3.78 1.46
N ASP A 117 11.72 3.75 1.25
CA ASP A 117 10.74 4.10 2.26
C ASP A 117 10.59 2.99 3.30
N VAL A 118 10.73 1.74 2.88
CA VAL A 118 10.84 0.61 3.81
C VAL A 118 12.01 0.82 4.76
N GLU A 119 13.21 1.15 4.25
CA GLU A 119 14.38 1.40 5.11
C GLU A 119 14.15 2.57 6.05
N THR A 120 13.51 3.65 5.59
CA THR A 120 13.14 4.79 6.44
C THR A 120 12.22 4.34 7.58
N LEU A 121 11.16 3.60 7.30
CA LEU A 121 10.23 3.11 8.32
C LEU A 121 10.89 2.15 9.31
N ARG A 122 11.82 1.32 8.85
CA ARG A 122 12.59 0.41 9.71
C ARG A 122 13.47 1.19 10.69
N THR A 123 14.07 2.31 10.28
CA THR A 123 14.83 3.19 11.22
C THR A 123 13.93 3.78 12.31
N LEU A 124 12.63 3.94 12.04
CA LEU A 124 11.62 4.38 13.02
C LEU A 124 11.09 3.23 13.90
N GLY A 125 11.52 2.00 13.65
CA GLY A 125 11.15 0.81 14.44
C GLY A 125 9.90 0.09 13.97
N TYR A 126 9.42 0.34 12.75
CA TYR A 126 8.29 -0.37 12.16
C TYR A 126 8.73 -1.62 11.38
N ALA A 127 7.89 -2.63 11.39
CA ALA A 127 7.95 -3.68 10.39
C ALA A 127 7.35 -3.14 9.09
N ALA A 128 8.15 -3.06 8.06
CA ALA A 128 7.75 -2.46 6.79
C ALA A 128 8.20 -3.31 5.60
N THR A 129 7.47 -3.23 4.50
CA THR A 129 7.74 -3.97 3.27
C THR A 129 7.25 -3.24 2.03
N THR A 130 7.74 -3.70 0.89
CA THR A 130 7.24 -3.41 -0.45
C THR A 130 7.33 -4.67 -1.31
N ASN A 131 6.59 -4.70 -2.41
CA ASN A 131 6.74 -5.76 -3.40
C ASN A 131 7.79 -5.39 -4.44
N LYS A 132 8.47 -6.38 -4.97
CA LYS A 132 9.40 -6.15 -6.08
C LYS A 132 8.71 -5.49 -7.26
N GLY A 133 9.31 -4.42 -7.77
CA GLY A 133 8.84 -3.68 -8.94
C GLY A 133 7.74 -2.67 -8.68
N GLY A 134 7.41 -2.39 -7.39
CA GLY A 134 6.56 -1.28 -6.96
C GLY A 134 5.13 -1.33 -7.50
N ALA A 135 4.63 -0.17 -7.89
CA ALA A 135 3.24 0.05 -8.25
C ALA A 135 2.70 -0.92 -9.31
N GLY A 136 1.48 -1.43 -9.07
CA GLY A 136 0.76 -2.31 -9.99
C GLY A 136 1.25 -3.76 -10.07
N LYS A 137 2.22 -4.16 -9.25
CA LYS A 137 2.81 -5.53 -9.25
C LYS A 137 2.39 -6.39 -8.06
N TRP A 138 1.41 -5.97 -7.28
CA TRP A 138 0.88 -6.79 -6.20
C TRP A 138 0.08 -7.97 -6.71
N SER A 139 0.23 -9.14 -6.07
CA SER A 139 -0.46 -10.37 -6.45
C SER A 139 -1.07 -11.07 -5.22
N GLU A 140 -2.01 -11.99 -5.47
CA GLU A 140 -2.58 -12.84 -4.42
C GLU A 140 -1.51 -13.66 -3.68
N GLU A 141 -0.44 -14.06 -4.38
CA GLU A 141 0.67 -14.81 -3.77
C GLU A 141 1.33 -14.04 -2.64
N LEU A 142 1.55 -12.72 -2.82
CA LEU A 142 2.10 -11.84 -1.79
C LEU A 142 1.14 -11.70 -0.61
N SER A 143 -0.16 -11.68 -0.86
CA SER A 143 -1.19 -11.49 0.16
C SER A 143 -1.24 -12.63 1.19
N LYS A 144 -0.78 -13.82 0.84
CA LYS A 144 -0.75 -14.99 1.74
C LYS A 144 0.10 -14.76 3.00
N HIS A 145 1.14 -13.92 2.90
CA HIS A 145 2.01 -13.59 4.02
C HIS A 145 1.36 -12.69 5.08
N PHE A 146 0.19 -12.12 4.77
CA PHE A 146 -0.54 -11.19 5.64
C PHE A 146 -1.78 -11.80 6.29
N LYS A 147 -1.90 -13.14 6.30
CA LYS A 147 -3.05 -13.78 6.94
C LYS A 147 -3.12 -13.41 8.42
N GLY A 148 -4.25 -12.79 8.81
CA GLY A 148 -4.47 -12.32 10.18
C GLY A 148 -3.67 -11.08 10.59
N ALA A 149 -2.97 -10.42 9.66
CA ALA A 149 -2.16 -9.23 9.92
C ALA A 149 -3.01 -7.96 10.12
N ASP A 150 -2.51 -7.03 10.92
CA ASP A 150 -2.96 -5.63 10.94
C ASP A 150 -2.05 -4.82 10.00
N VAL A 151 -2.61 -4.36 8.89
CA VAL A 151 -1.85 -3.76 7.79
C VAL A 151 -2.17 -2.29 7.62
N VAL A 152 -1.13 -1.49 7.40
CA VAL A 152 -1.25 -0.09 7.00
C VAL A 152 -0.54 0.11 5.67
N ILE A 153 -1.26 0.57 4.67
CA ILE A 153 -0.72 0.92 3.35
C ILE A 153 -0.48 2.42 3.34
N ILE A 154 0.72 2.85 2.97
CA ILE A 154 1.09 4.27 2.85
C ILE A 154 1.54 4.50 1.41
N PRO A 155 0.64 4.96 0.53
CA PRO A 155 0.97 5.23 -0.87
C PRO A 155 1.81 6.49 -1.02
N ASP A 156 2.58 6.55 -2.10
CA ASP A 156 3.13 7.80 -2.60
C ASP A 156 1.98 8.75 -2.99
N MET A 157 2.19 10.05 -2.85
CA MET A 157 1.16 11.08 -3.07
C MET A 157 0.97 11.37 -4.56
N ASP A 158 0.75 10.31 -5.37
CA ASP A 158 0.47 10.42 -6.79
C ASP A 158 -0.58 9.39 -7.26
N GLU A 159 -1.03 9.51 -8.50
CA GLU A 159 -2.08 8.64 -9.05
C GLU A 159 -1.66 7.15 -9.15
N PRO A 160 -0.42 6.80 -9.56
CA PRO A 160 0.07 5.42 -9.53
C PRO A 160 0.06 4.82 -8.12
N GLY A 161 0.55 5.55 -7.11
CA GLY A 161 0.55 5.12 -5.72
C GLY A 161 -0.86 4.88 -5.17
N GLU A 162 -1.81 5.76 -5.48
CA GLU A 162 -3.21 5.57 -5.09
C GLU A 162 -3.83 4.31 -5.72
N LYS A 163 -3.59 4.09 -7.01
CA LYS A 163 -4.08 2.88 -7.71
C LYS A 163 -3.46 1.62 -7.12
N HIS A 164 -2.19 1.68 -6.78
CA HIS A 164 -1.47 0.57 -6.14
C HIS A 164 -2.02 0.25 -4.76
N ALA A 165 -2.26 1.26 -3.92
CA ALA A 165 -2.86 1.08 -2.60
C ALA A 165 -4.24 0.42 -2.67
N LYS A 166 -5.08 0.83 -3.63
CA LYS A 166 -6.39 0.21 -3.86
C LYS A 166 -6.28 -1.25 -4.33
N LEU A 167 -5.28 -1.57 -5.15
CA LEU A 167 -4.99 -2.95 -5.56
C LEU A 167 -4.61 -3.81 -4.34
N ILE A 168 -3.68 -3.33 -3.51
CA ILE A 168 -3.24 -4.01 -2.29
C ILE A 168 -4.41 -4.22 -1.33
N LEU A 169 -5.21 -3.18 -1.08
CA LEU A 169 -6.41 -3.26 -0.23
C LEU A 169 -7.35 -4.37 -0.70
N ARG A 170 -7.68 -4.39 -2.01
CA ARG A 170 -8.58 -5.40 -2.58
C ARG A 170 -8.08 -6.83 -2.38
N GLU A 171 -6.78 -7.04 -2.49
CA GLU A 171 -6.21 -8.38 -2.31
C GLU A 171 -6.10 -8.75 -0.82
N LEU A 172 -5.71 -7.81 0.04
CA LEU A 172 -5.52 -8.06 1.47
C LEU A 172 -6.82 -8.17 2.26
N GLN A 173 -7.91 -7.54 1.82
CA GLN A 173 -9.20 -7.63 2.52
C GLN A 173 -9.72 -9.06 2.65
N LYS A 174 -9.20 -10.01 1.85
CA LYS A 174 -9.57 -11.42 1.88
C LYS A 174 -8.81 -12.22 2.96
N THR A 175 -7.68 -11.71 3.44
CA THR A 175 -6.74 -12.49 4.26
C THR A 175 -6.28 -11.76 5.51
N ALA A 176 -6.09 -10.45 5.45
CA ALA A 176 -5.63 -9.65 6.59
C ALA A 176 -6.74 -9.48 7.64
N LYS A 177 -6.36 -9.36 8.91
CA LYS A 177 -7.27 -9.05 10.01
C LYS A 177 -7.85 -7.64 9.86
N SER A 178 -7.02 -6.68 9.52
CA SER A 178 -7.44 -5.32 9.22
C SER A 178 -6.51 -4.66 8.21
N VAL A 179 -7.07 -3.77 7.38
CA VAL A 179 -6.31 -2.98 6.40
C VAL A 179 -6.72 -1.52 6.48
N ARG A 180 -5.74 -0.62 6.52
CA ARG A 180 -5.92 0.84 6.43
C ARG A 180 -5.11 1.38 5.28
N ILE A 181 -5.57 2.50 4.70
CA ILE A 181 -4.74 3.34 3.83
C ILE A 181 -4.51 4.64 4.56
N THR A 182 -3.25 5.01 4.75
CA THR A 182 -2.83 6.25 5.42
C THR A 182 -2.18 7.15 4.39
N TYR A 183 -2.79 8.30 4.14
CA TYR A 183 -2.27 9.31 3.21
C TYR A 183 -1.46 10.37 3.94
N LEU A 184 -0.35 10.79 3.34
CA LEU A 184 0.51 11.84 3.89
C LEU A 184 0.01 13.27 3.55
N ALA A 185 -1.12 13.40 2.93
CA ALA A 185 -1.59 14.53 2.12
C ALA A 185 -1.84 15.86 2.83
N THR A 186 -1.71 15.98 4.12
CA THR A 186 -2.08 17.23 4.84
C THR A 186 -0.94 17.91 5.57
N SER A 187 0.25 17.42 5.43
CA SER A 187 1.45 17.97 6.05
C SER A 187 2.09 19.06 5.17
N PRO A 188 3.06 19.85 5.67
CA PRO A 188 3.84 20.80 4.87
C PRO A 188 4.66 20.14 3.73
N LEU A 189 4.30 18.95 3.32
CA LEU A 189 4.97 18.20 2.28
C LEU A 189 4.57 18.68 0.88
N PRO A 190 5.52 18.80 -0.04
CA PRO A 190 5.22 19.09 -1.43
C PRO A 190 4.42 17.92 -2.08
N PRO A 191 3.70 18.19 -3.18
CA PRO A 191 3.07 17.13 -3.98
C PRO A 191 4.05 16.02 -4.36
N LYS A 192 3.59 14.79 -4.40
CA LYS A 192 4.36 13.58 -4.72
C LYS A 192 5.43 13.20 -3.69
N SER A 193 5.25 13.65 -2.45
CA SER A 193 6.11 13.24 -1.34
C SER A 193 5.85 11.79 -0.93
N ASP A 194 6.91 11.13 -0.49
CA ASP A 194 6.91 9.81 0.11
C ASP A 194 7.19 9.86 1.62
N VAL A 195 7.19 8.71 2.29
CA VAL A 195 7.50 8.63 3.73
C VAL A 195 8.89 9.14 4.05
N SER A 196 9.86 8.92 3.18
CA SER A 196 11.23 9.39 3.40
C SER A 196 11.32 10.92 3.33
N ASP A 197 10.50 11.56 2.50
CA ASP A 197 10.40 13.01 2.45
C ASP A 197 9.79 13.55 3.74
N LEU A 198 8.77 12.91 4.31
CA LEU A 198 8.20 13.28 5.61
C LEU A 198 9.28 13.28 6.70
N VAL A 199 10.03 12.20 6.81
CA VAL A 199 11.09 12.07 7.82
C VAL A 199 12.24 13.04 7.57
N LYS A 200 12.57 13.31 6.31
CA LYS A 200 13.61 14.29 5.94
C LYS A 200 13.23 15.72 6.32
N VAL A 201 11.96 16.09 6.17
CA VAL A 201 11.46 17.45 6.48
C VAL A 201 11.31 17.66 7.98
N LEU A 202 10.72 16.69 8.69
CA LEU A 202 10.36 16.83 10.11
C LEU A 202 11.42 16.24 11.07
N GLY A 203 12.34 15.42 10.57
CA GLY A 203 13.22 14.61 11.41
C GLY A 203 12.54 13.33 11.90
N ALA A 204 13.35 12.39 12.44
CA ALA A 204 12.88 11.05 12.79
C ALA A 204 11.82 11.06 13.92
N VAL A 205 11.99 11.89 14.93
CA VAL A 205 11.09 11.92 16.10
C VAL A 205 9.73 12.51 15.73
N GLU A 206 9.72 13.70 15.15
CA GLU A 206 8.48 14.38 14.78
C GLU A 206 7.79 13.68 13.61
N GLY A 207 8.55 13.24 12.60
CA GLY A 207 8.01 12.46 11.49
C GLY A 207 7.34 11.17 11.95
N LYS A 208 7.92 10.46 12.93
CA LYS A 208 7.29 9.29 13.55
C LYS A 208 5.98 9.65 14.24
N GLN A 209 5.97 10.72 15.04
CA GLN A 209 4.76 11.14 15.75
C GLN A 209 3.63 11.54 14.79
N VAL A 210 3.96 12.29 13.74
CA VAL A 210 3.00 12.65 12.68
C VAL A 210 2.45 11.40 12.00
N LEU A 211 3.31 10.45 11.65
CA LEU A 211 2.90 9.20 11.02
C LEU A 211 1.98 8.38 11.94
N GLU A 212 2.29 8.29 13.24
CA GLU A 212 1.43 7.60 14.21
C GLU A 212 0.05 8.26 14.32
N ASN A 213 -0.01 9.57 14.35
CA ASN A 213 -1.28 10.31 14.35
C ASN A 213 -2.09 10.07 13.09
N LEU A 214 -1.45 10.12 11.90
CA LEU A 214 -2.12 9.85 10.63
C LEU A 214 -2.65 8.42 10.56
N MET A 215 -1.87 7.44 11.00
CA MET A 215 -2.31 6.04 11.08
C MET A 215 -3.47 5.85 12.05
N ALA A 216 -3.46 6.54 13.19
CA ALA A 216 -4.55 6.47 14.17
C ALA A 216 -5.85 7.05 13.63
N MET A 217 -5.77 8.13 12.84
CA MET A 217 -6.92 8.79 12.21
C MET A 217 -7.43 8.06 10.97
N SER A 218 -6.63 7.19 10.37
CA SER A 218 -7.00 6.47 9.15
C SER A 218 -8.03 5.38 9.46
N PRO A 219 -9.16 5.34 8.73
CA PRO A 219 -10.20 4.34 8.96
C PRO A 219 -9.69 2.93 8.60
N VAL A 220 -10.21 1.93 9.28
CA VAL A 220 -10.07 0.54 8.84
C VAL A 220 -10.99 0.30 7.66
N LEU A 221 -10.40 0.05 6.49
CA LEU A 221 -11.14 -0.11 5.23
C LEU A 221 -11.55 -1.55 4.96
N ALA A 222 -10.85 -2.50 5.58
CA ALA A 222 -11.19 -3.92 5.54
C ALA A 222 -10.88 -4.57 6.88
N ARG A 223 -11.81 -5.36 7.40
CA ARG A 223 -11.61 -6.28 8.51
C ARG A 223 -12.02 -7.68 8.09
N ASN A 224 -11.14 -8.63 8.27
CA ASN A 224 -11.48 -10.03 8.18
C ASN A 224 -11.65 -10.56 9.61
N ILE A 225 -12.89 -10.68 10.05
CA ILE A 225 -13.21 -11.33 11.31
C ILE A 225 -13.60 -12.77 10.96
N GLU A 226 -12.90 -13.75 11.52
CA GLU A 226 -13.29 -15.15 11.37
C GLU A 226 -14.73 -15.32 11.81
N GLY A 227 -15.65 -15.54 10.88
CA GLY A 227 -17.07 -15.78 11.19
C GLY A 227 -18.07 -14.90 10.45
N GLY A 228 -17.67 -14.09 9.46
CA GLY A 228 -18.60 -13.31 8.63
C GLY A 228 -18.84 -11.90 9.17
N ASP A 229 -19.33 -11.08 8.34
CA ASP A 229 -19.81 -9.71 8.49
C ASP A 229 -18.79 -8.66 8.98
N TYR A 230 -18.63 -7.66 8.13
CA TYR A 230 -17.88 -6.44 8.42
C TYR A 230 -18.46 -5.79 9.67
N GLU A 231 -17.81 -5.97 10.83
CA GLU A 231 -18.18 -5.23 12.02
C GLU A 231 -17.85 -3.74 11.84
N ASP A 232 -18.85 -2.97 12.07
CA ASP A 232 -18.96 -1.55 11.86
C ASP A 232 -18.03 -0.73 12.71
N TYR A 233 -17.39 0.23 12.09
CA TYR A 233 -16.51 1.18 12.77
C TYR A 233 -17.26 2.25 13.57
N PHE A 234 -18.59 2.36 13.40
CA PHE A 234 -19.44 3.35 14.04
C PHE A 234 -20.39 2.78 15.10
N VAL A 235 -20.13 1.56 15.58
CA VAL A 235 -20.90 0.98 16.70
C VAL A 235 -20.54 1.70 17.99
N GLY A 236 -21.11 2.83 18.24
CA GLY A 236 -20.92 3.52 19.52
C GLY A 236 -21.71 4.80 19.69
N ILE A 237 -22.12 5.47 18.64
CA ILE A 237 -22.74 6.79 18.77
C ILE A 237 -24.23 6.83 18.40
N SER A 238 -24.75 5.92 17.56
CA SER A 238 -26.15 6.01 17.10
C SER A 238 -26.81 4.70 16.66
N GLY A 239 -26.17 3.55 16.84
CA GLY A 239 -26.65 2.29 16.26
C GLY A 239 -26.51 2.22 14.73
N CYS A 240 -25.87 3.20 14.11
CA CYS A 240 -25.57 3.19 12.69
C CYS A 240 -24.28 2.44 12.40
N HIS A 241 -24.17 1.88 11.20
CA HIS A 241 -22.97 1.15 10.76
C HIS A 241 -22.53 1.55 9.33
N VAL A 242 -21.27 1.29 9.03
CA VAL A 242 -20.68 1.60 7.71
C VAL A 242 -20.43 0.30 6.95
N ARG A 243 -21.01 0.17 5.76
CA ARG A 243 -20.77 -0.95 4.86
C ARG A 243 -20.53 -0.41 3.43
N SER A 244 -19.44 -0.86 2.83
CA SER A 244 -19.08 -0.48 1.44
C SER A 244 -19.08 1.04 1.19
N GLY A 245 -18.59 1.84 2.17
CA GLY A 245 -18.56 3.31 2.05
C GLY A 245 -19.91 4.00 2.17
N CYS A 246 -20.93 3.32 2.67
CA CYS A 246 -22.25 3.88 2.98
C CYS A 246 -22.51 3.77 4.48
N ILE A 247 -23.22 4.74 5.05
CA ILE A 247 -23.73 4.68 6.44
C ILE A 247 -25.14 4.12 6.39
N PHE A 248 -25.41 3.13 7.24
CA PHE A 248 -26.73 2.49 7.39
C PHE A 248 -27.25 2.72 8.80
N SER A 249 -28.56 2.84 8.95
CA SER A 249 -29.25 2.85 10.23
C SER A 249 -30.22 1.67 10.29
N PRO A 250 -30.30 0.96 11.42
CA PRO A 250 -31.34 -0.04 11.62
C PRO A 250 -32.71 0.63 11.66
N THR A 251 -33.73 0.00 11.08
CA THR A 251 -35.11 0.40 11.20
C THR A 251 -35.76 -0.30 12.39
N ALA A 252 -36.93 0.21 12.82
CA ALA A 252 -37.70 -0.43 13.91
C ALA A 252 -38.19 -1.85 13.56
N GLU A 253 -38.18 -2.21 12.26
CA GLU A 253 -38.60 -3.52 11.75
C GLU A 253 -37.42 -4.49 11.58
N GLY A 254 -36.20 -4.07 11.93
CA GLY A 254 -35.00 -4.90 11.84
C GLY A 254 -34.28 -4.87 10.48
N ASP A 255 -34.80 -4.10 9.52
CA ASP A 255 -34.15 -3.85 8.24
C ASP A 255 -33.12 -2.71 8.35
N GLU A 256 -32.25 -2.58 7.34
CA GLU A 256 -31.25 -1.54 7.25
C GLU A 256 -31.63 -0.48 6.21
N ARG A 257 -31.57 0.77 6.62
CA ARG A 257 -31.80 1.90 5.72
C ARG A 257 -30.49 2.64 5.44
N PRO A 258 -30.06 2.80 4.18
CA PRO A 258 -28.90 3.62 3.87
C PRO A 258 -29.18 5.09 4.22
N LEU A 259 -28.29 5.72 4.96
CA LEU A 259 -28.33 7.15 5.31
C LEU A 259 -27.45 7.97 4.38
N SER A 260 -26.37 7.40 3.87
CA SER A 260 -25.47 8.10 2.96
C SER A 260 -24.82 7.12 1.98
N ASN A 261 -24.32 7.66 0.88
CA ASN A 261 -23.48 6.96 -0.07
C ASN A 261 -22.00 7.44 0.01
N PHE A 262 -21.62 8.00 1.13
CA PHE A 262 -20.29 8.50 1.39
C PHE A 262 -19.93 8.33 2.87
N VAL A 263 -18.63 8.33 3.15
CA VAL A 263 -18.07 8.45 4.51
C VAL A 263 -17.34 9.78 4.60
N ALA A 264 -17.56 10.52 5.67
CA ALA A 264 -16.91 11.79 5.93
C ALA A 264 -16.23 11.76 7.30
N LEU A 265 -15.04 12.33 7.39
CA LEU A 265 -14.21 12.37 8.60
C LEU A 265 -13.79 13.81 8.88
N PRO A 266 -13.81 14.27 10.14
CA PRO A 266 -13.15 15.50 10.51
C PRO A 266 -11.64 15.30 10.42
N VAL A 267 -10.98 16.09 9.58
CA VAL A 267 -9.53 15.99 9.35
C VAL A 267 -8.76 17.13 10.00
N GLU A 268 -9.44 18.21 10.34
CA GLU A 268 -8.84 19.38 10.97
C GLU A 268 -9.86 20.07 11.89
N GLN A 269 -9.39 20.57 13.03
CA GLN A 269 -10.15 21.47 13.90
C GLN A 269 -9.53 22.88 13.78
N VAL A 270 -10.33 23.83 13.36
CA VAL A 270 -9.90 25.22 13.15
C VAL A 270 -10.55 26.11 14.20
N SER A 271 -9.72 26.91 14.90
CA SER A 271 -10.21 27.95 15.79
C SER A 271 -10.15 29.29 15.05
N ILE A 272 -11.30 29.93 14.89
CA ILE A 272 -11.42 31.22 14.23
C ILE A 272 -11.68 32.27 15.31
N ASP A 273 -10.82 33.27 15.41
CA ASP A 273 -11.06 34.46 16.21
C ASP A 273 -11.98 35.41 15.41
N ASP A 274 -13.14 35.74 15.97
CA ASP A 274 -14.09 36.65 15.36
C ASP A 274 -13.71 38.13 15.47
N GLY A 275 -12.56 38.44 16.13
CA GLY A 275 -12.09 39.81 16.37
C GLY A 275 -12.78 40.50 17.55
N GLU A 276 -13.78 39.85 18.19
CA GLU A 276 -14.48 40.34 19.39
C GLU A 276 -14.10 39.53 20.64
N GLY A 277 -13.07 38.68 20.53
CA GLY A 277 -12.55 37.84 21.62
C GLY A 277 -13.30 36.54 21.83
N GLN A 278 -14.18 36.14 20.93
CA GLN A 278 -14.78 34.81 20.93
C GLN A 278 -14.09 33.92 19.90
N LEU A 279 -13.73 32.73 20.36
CA LEU A 279 -13.17 31.69 19.49
C LEU A 279 -14.31 30.78 18.97
N ARG A 280 -14.54 30.84 17.67
CA ARG A 280 -15.45 29.91 17.00
C ARG A 280 -14.68 28.69 16.54
N GLN A 281 -15.20 27.51 16.89
CA GLN A 281 -14.61 26.22 16.48
C GLN A 281 -15.30 25.72 15.21
N GLU A 282 -14.51 25.33 14.21
CA GLU A 282 -14.97 24.67 13.00
C GLU A 282 -14.20 23.38 12.77
N PHE A 283 -14.85 22.40 12.12
CA PHE A 283 -14.19 21.20 11.62
C PHE A 283 -14.09 21.28 10.11
N VAL A 284 -12.94 20.92 9.57
CA VAL A 284 -12.79 20.58 8.16
C VAL A 284 -13.13 19.11 8.01
N ILE A 285 -14.14 18.83 7.19
CA ILE A 285 -14.60 17.47 6.92
C ILE A 285 -14.17 17.09 5.54
N GLU A 286 -13.47 15.98 5.41
CA GLU A 286 -13.17 15.33 4.14
C GLU A 286 -13.96 14.02 4.04
N GLY A 287 -14.38 13.68 2.84
CA GLY A 287 -15.18 12.49 2.61
C GLY A 287 -14.84 11.78 1.31
N TRP A 288 -15.30 10.54 1.23
CA TRP A 288 -15.18 9.70 0.05
C TRP A 288 -16.53 9.04 -0.24
N SER A 289 -16.89 9.00 -1.52
CA SER A 289 -18.08 8.28 -1.97
C SER A 289 -17.87 6.76 -1.87
N SER A 290 -18.94 6.00 -1.92
CA SER A 290 -18.91 4.53 -2.04
C SER A 290 -18.14 4.04 -3.27
N THR A 291 -17.92 4.90 -4.26
CA THR A 291 -17.11 4.61 -5.46
C THR A 291 -15.62 4.97 -5.27
N GLY A 292 -15.24 5.46 -4.08
CA GLY A 292 -13.86 5.85 -3.76
C GLY A 292 -13.46 7.24 -4.27
N MET A 293 -14.39 8.05 -4.75
CA MET A 293 -14.12 9.42 -5.18
C MET A 293 -14.02 10.34 -3.96
N LYS A 294 -12.94 11.12 -3.84
CA LYS A 294 -12.79 12.14 -2.81
C LYS A 294 -13.84 13.25 -3.02
N LEU A 295 -14.58 13.56 -1.99
CA LEU A 295 -15.54 14.66 -1.99
C LEU A 295 -14.83 15.98 -1.70
N LYS A 296 -15.46 17.09 -2.09
CA LYS A 296 -14.93 18.42 -1.78
C LYS A 296 -14.95 18.63 -0.25
N ALA A 297 -13.82 19.09 0.31
CA ALA A 297 -13.73 19.40 1.72
C ALA A 297 -14.78 20.48 2.12
N LEU A 298 -15.42 20.25 3.26
CA LEU A 298 -16.46 21.14 3.80
C LEU A 298 -16.01 21.65 5.18
N ARG A 299 -16.17 22.95 5.43
CA ARG A 299 -16.02 23.51 6.78
C ARG A 299 -17.39 23.54 7.46
N VAL A 300 -17.44 23.01 8.67
CA VAL A 300 -18.67 22.87 9.44
C VAL A 300 -18.44 23.43 10.85
N PRO A 301 -19.32 24.32 11.36
CA PRO A 301 -19.27 24.74 12.74
C PRO A 301 -19.34 23.56 13.70
N ALA A 302 -18.55 23.57 14.78
CA ALA A 302 -18.50 22.48 15.76
C ALA A 302 -19.89 22.15 16.34
N GLU A 303 -20.72 23.16 16.51
CA GLU A 303 -22.11 22.96 16.97
C GLU A 303 -22.97 22.19 15.97
N SER A 304 -22.79 22.43 14.67
CA SER A 304 -23.50 21.71 13.60
C SER A 304 -23.01 20.28 13.51
N PHE A 305 -21.70 20.07 13.68
CA PHE A 305 -21.10 18.74 13.72
C PHE A 305 -21.66 17.89 14.86
N ALA A 306 -21.72 18.47 16.07
CA ALA A 306 -22.26 17.79 17.25
C ALA A 306 -23.75 17.44 17.11
N LYS A 307 -24.50 18.21 16.33
CA LYS A 307 -25.94 17.98 16.08
C LYS A 307 -26.22 17.15 14.83
N MET A 308 -25.17 16.73 14.10
CA MET A 308 -25.30 16.02 12.80
C MET A 308 -26.11 16.78 11.74
N ASN A 309 -26.17 18.11 11.80
CA ASN A 309 -26.95 18.96 10.89
C ASN A 309 -26.23 19.34 9.59
N TRP A 310 -25.19 18.64 9.26
CA TRP A 310 -24.33 18.87 8.09
C TRP A 310 -24.49 17.81 6.99
N ALA A 311 -25.29 16.77 7.21
CA ALA A 311 -25.54 15.65 6.30
C ALA A 311 -26.74 15.92 5.37
#